data_fa66298b5b5ed7fb8a1558aad24c9843
#
_entry.id   fa66298b5b5ed7fb8a1558aad24c9843
#
_cell.length_a   1.000
_cell.length_b   1.000
_cell.length_c   1.000
_cell.angle_alpha   90.00
_cell.angle_beta   90.00
_cell.angle_gamma   90.00
#
_symmetry.space_group_name_H-M   'P 1'
#
loop_
_entity.id
_entity.type
_entity.pdbx_description
1 polymer ?
#
loop_
_entity_poly.entity_id
_entity_poly.type
_entity_poly.pdbx_seq_one_letter_code
_entity_poly.pdbx_strand_id
1 'polypeptide(L)'
;MPSWVSVTAITGSIIADLPGLKPDGSLKRTIGRHESQTATLPLDKAPTNWRTATRKKSVFLVALSEPTASEPRGEPVWGGMVTERTTSHKEGVTLSMITAEDYLNDRYVGDISYNDPQNDIVEDLITRYVAPNGIPIRVVKLAGTNPVQKRDYLDKSDKTVHSVLEELSGILGGPEWTIDWEWVDERQLGLVLYVGARIGSPAPAGLGPASWFELPGNVSDAVLVEGYRRGDGANDVMAVSSGSGDARPQSPRQTADNDGRPKIELRWTPDTDITDTASLTAHAQRALAGLQSGTVALAIIADVGETTPFNLGDEVGFNLVSWAWPSGITGTARAIGLEWTDTTITPVLDVTGVEGIS
;
A
#
# COMPACT_ATOMS: atom_id res chain seq x y z
N MET A 1 -3.26 10.58 -21.04
CA MET A 1 -2.04 9.87 -20.57
C MET A 1 -1.30 10.75 -19.60
N PRO A 2 -0.86 10.25 -18.45
CA PRO A 2 -0.06 11.06 -17.54
C PRO A 2 1.20 11.57 -18.26
N SER A 3 1.57 12.79 -17.95
CA SER A 3 2.88 13.31 -18.35
C SER A 3 3.95 12.79 -17.37
N TRP A 4 5.19 12.66 -17.85
CA TRP A 4 6.26 12.12 -17.02
C TRP A 4 7.39 13.13 -16.87
N VAL A 5 7.86 13.29 -15.65
CA VAL A 5 9.03 14.09 -15.34
C VAL A 5 10.07 13.28 -14.59
N SER A 6 11.33 13.57 -14.85
CA SER A 6 12.46 13.05 -14.06
C SER A 6 12.88 14.08 -13.03
N VAL A 7 13.02 13.66 -11.78
CA VAL A 7 13.50 14.50 -10.68
C VAL A 7 14.69 13.87 -9.97
N THR A 8 15.57 14.70 -9.41
CA THR A 8 16.69 14.23 -8.60
C THR A 8 16.20 13.62 -7.29
N ALA A 9 16.74 12.51 -6.86
CA ALA A 9 16.32 11.84 -5.62
C ALA A 9 16.63 12.68 -4.36
N ILE A 10 17.69 13.48 -4.39
CA ILE A 10 18.14 14.24 -3.21
C ILE A 10 17.44 15.60 -3.07
N THR A 11 17.18 16.28 -4.19
CA THR A 11 16.60 17.63 -4.12
C THR A 11 15.19 17.74 -4.67
N GLY A 12 14.69 16.69 -5.35
CA GLY A 12 13.40 16.73 -6.03
C GLY A 12 13.34 17.66 -7.25
N SER A 13 14.48 18.28 -7.64
CA SER A 13 14.53 19.20 -8.77
C SER A 13 14.28 18.49 -10.08
N ILE A 14 13.43 19.06 -10.94
CA ILE A 14 13.12 18.54 -12.28
C ILE A 14 14.39 18.58 -13.14
N ILE A 15 14.73 17.45 -13.73
CA ILE A 15 15.85 17.29 -14.66
C ILE A 15 15.37 17.41 -16.10
N ALA A 16 14.27 16.75 -16.43
CA ALA A 16 13.71 16.72 -17.79
C ALA A 16 12.26 16.22 -17.77
N ASP A 17 11.50 16.63 -18.76
CA ASP A 17 10.28 15.96 -19.17
C ASP A 17 10.65 14.71 -20.00
N LEU A 18 9.85 13.67 -19.86
CA LEU A 18 10.04 12.40 -20.57
C LEU A 18 8.84 12.11 -21.49
N PRO A 19 8.64 12.89 -22.54
CA PRO A 19 7.54 12.67 -23.46
C PRO A 19 7.72 11.31 -24.16
N GLY A 20 6.68 10.51 -24.14
CA GLY A 20 6.72 9.18 -24.76
C GLY A 20 7.21 8.07 -23.84
N LEU A 21 7.54 8.32 -22.56
CA LEU A 21 7.70 7.26 -21.57
C LEU A 21 6.36 6.53 -21.43
N LYS A 22 6.40 5.22 -21.56
CA LYS A 22 5.21 4.36 -21.45
C LYS A 22 5.45 3.31 -20.38
N PRO A 23 4.60 3.26 -19.34
CA PRO A 23 4.61 2.16 -18.41
C PRO A 23 4.14 0.87 -19.08
N ASP A 24 4.71 -0.26 -18.69
CA ASP A 24 4.32 -1.58 -19.15
C ASP A 24 3.26 -2.12 -18.18
N GLY A 25 1.99 -1.92 -18.51
CA GLY A 25 0.84 -2.27 -17.64
C GLY A 25 0.38 -1.13 -16.74
N SER A 26 -0.29 -1.50 -15.65
CA SER A 26 -0.87 -0.56 -14.68
C SER A 26 0.16 0.01 -13.71
N LEU A 27 0.01 1.28 -13.36
CA LEU A 27 0.70 1.87 -12.21
C LEU A 27 -0.03 1.43 -10.93
N LYS A 28 0.74 1.08 -9.90
CA LYS A 28 0.19 0.52 -8.65
C LYS A 28 0.65 1.31 -7.45
N ARG A 29 -0.26 1.45 -6.48
CA ARG A 29 0.04 1.97 -5.13
C ARG A 29 -0.72 1.15 -4.10
N THR A 30 -0.08 0.83 -2.99
CA THR A 30 -0.68 0.08 -1.88
C THR A 30 -0.21 0.68 -0.56
N ILE A 31 -1.12 0.82 0.41
CA ILE A 31 -0.79 1.34 1.75
C ILE A 31 0.31 0.46 2.37
N GLY A 32 1.38 1.10 2.85
CA GLY A 32 2.48 0.46 3.57
C GLY A 32 3.34 -0.51 2.76
N ARG A 33 3.26 -0.46 1.42
CA ARG A 33 4.01 -1.36 0.53
C ARG A 33 4.66 -0.61 -0.60
N HIS A 34 5.81 -1.13 -1.04
CA HIS A 34 6.43 -0.68 -2.28
C HIS A 34 5.87 -1.44 -3.48
N GLU A 35 5.84 -0.77 -4.63
CA GLU A 35 5.37 -1.32 -5.90
C GLU A 35 6.44 -1.14 -6.97
N SER A 36 6.57 -2.13 -7.83
CA SER A 36 7.53 -2.11 -8.93
C SER A 36 6.84 -1.83 -10.26
N GLN A 37 7.52 -1.11 -11.14
CA GLN A 37 7.02 -0.78 -12.47
C GLN A 37 8.15 -0.85 -13.49
N THR A 38 7.85 -1.37 -14.68
CA THR A 38 8.70 -1.21 -15.86
C THR A 38 8.10 -0.18 -16.81
N ALA A 39 8.96 0.52 -17.54
CA ALA A 39 8.54 1.47 -18.55
C ALA A 39 9.54 1.51 -19.70
N THR A 40 9.05 1.83 -20.89
CA THR A 40 9.88 1.98 -22.08
C THR A 40 9.92 3.44 -22.53
N LEU A 41 11.13 3.97 -22.74
CA LEU A 41 11.37 5.29 -23.32
C LEU A 41 11.95 5.13 -24.73
N PRO A 42 11.16 5.44 -25.79
CA PRO A 42 11.65 5.45 -27.15
C PRO A 42 12.74 6.52 -27.34
N LEU A 43 13.88 6.16 -27.94
CA LEU A 43 15.02 7.07 -28.07
C LEU A 43 14.76 8.27 -28.99
N ASP A 44 13.86 8.14 -29.94
CA ASP A 44 13.44 9.23 -30.85
C ASP A 44 12.62 10.30 -30.13
N LYS A 45 12.04 9.98 -28.98
CA LYS A 45 11.28 10.89 -28.11
C LYS A 45 12.02 11.28 -26.83
N ALA A 46 13.17 10.68 -26.60
CA ALA A 46 13.94 10.93 -25.39
C ALA A 46 14.61 12.32 -25.43
N PRO A 47 14.65 13.04 -24.29
CA PRO A 47 15.39 14.30 -24.22
C PRO A 47 16.89 14.07 -24.42
N THR A 48 17.62 15.08 -24.85
CA THR A 48 19.07 14.96 -25.12
C THR A 48 19.87 14.51 -23.89
N ASN A 49 19.41 14.87 -22.70
CA ASN A 49 20.00 14.50 -21.41
C ASN A 49 19.38 13.24 -20.81
N TRP A 50 18.72 12.38 -21.60
CA TRP A 50 18.00 11.20 -21.09
C TRP A 50 18.86 10.28 -20.20
N ARG A 51 20.18 10.19 -20.48
CA ARG A 51 21.11 9.38 -19.66
C ARG A 51 21.19 9.88 -18.23
N THR A 52 21.15 11.18 -18.01
CA THR A 52 21.11 11.82 -16.69
C THR A 52 19.70 11.68 -16.09
N ALA A 53 18.67 11.94 -16.88
CA ALA A 53 17.28 11.87 -16.48
C ALA A 53 16.79 10.45 -16.13
N THR A 54 17.54 9.41 -16.47
CA THR A 54 17.24 8.00 -16.11
C THR A 54 18.39 7.33 -15.35
N ARG A 55 19.16 8.12 -14.58
CA ARG A 55 20.29 7.59 -13.81
C ARG A 55 19.82 6.75 -12.63
N LYS A 56 20.29 5.50 -12.58
CA LYS A 56 19.93 4.51 -11.55
C LYS A 56 20.23 5.00 -10.13
N LYS A 57 19.31 4.75 -9.20
CA LYS A 57 19.39 5.11 -7.77
C LYS A 57 19.72 6.60 -7.51
N SER A 58 19.44 7.47 -8.47
CA SER A 58 19.71 8.91 -8.39
C SER A 58 18.55 9.78 -8.82
N VAL A 59 17.57 9.19 -9.49
CA VAL A 59 16.38 9.90 -9.98
C VAL A 59 15.13 9.11 -9.71
N PHE A 60 14.03 9.83 -9.52
CA PHE A 60 12.68 9.30 -9.63
C PHE A 60 12.06 9.74 -10.95
N LEU A 61 11.22 8.90 -11.51
CA LEU A 61 10.32 9.24 -12.59
C LEU A 61 8.93 9.39 -12.00
N VAL A 62 8.35 10.57 -12.15
CA VAL A 62 7.06 10.93 -11.56
C VAL A 62 6.03 11.12 -12.66
N ALA A 63 4.91 10.42 -12.54
CA ALA A 63 3.74 10.57 -13.38
C ALA A 63 2.86 11.70 -12.85
N LEU A 64 2.49 12.62 -13.71
CA LEU A 64 1.60 13.74 -13.41
C LEU A 64 0.26 13.52 -14.12
N SER A 65 -0.84 13.80 -13.43
CA SER A 65 -2.18 13.78 -14.01
C SER A 65 -2.32 14.79 -15.18
N GLU A 66 -3.41 14.70 -15.92
CA GLU A 66 -3.73 15.76 -16.88
C GLU A 66 -3.88 17.10 -16.15
N PRO A 67 -3.36 18.19 -16.75
CA PRO A 67 -3.51 19.52 -16.19
C PRO A 67 -4.98 19.92 -16.01
N THR A 68 -5.26 20.60 -14.91
CA THR A 68 -6.56 21.20 -14.62
C THR A 68 -6.43 22.72 -14.45
N ALA A 69 -7.56 23.42 -14.37
CA ALA A 69 -7.54 24.87 -14.13
C ALA A 69 -6.95 25.22 -12.75
N SER A 70 -7.13 24.34 -11.76
CA SER A 70 -6.57 24.50 -10.42
C SER A 70 -5.12 24.04 -10.32
N GLU A 71 -4.71 23.08 -11.15
CA GLU A 71 -3.35 22.54 -11.17
C GLU A 71 -2.82 22.44 -12.63
N PRO A 72 -2.26 23.55 -13.15
CA PRO A 72 -1.83 23.62 -14.55
C PRO A 72 -0.66 22.70 -14.92
N ARG A 73 0.01 22.12 -13.94
CA ARG A 73 1.11 21.15 -14.15
C ARG A 73 0.67 19.70 -14.02
N GLY A 74 -0.57 19.47 -13.59
CA GLY A 74 -1.04 18.17 -13.13
C GLY A 74 -0.54 17.82 -11.73
N GLU A 75 -1.31 17.01 -11.03
CA GLU A 75 -0.95 16.46 -9.72
C GLU A 75 -0.02 15.27 -9.89
N PRO A 76 1.00 15.10 -9.03
CA PRO A 76 1.79 13.89 -9.01
C PRO A 76 0.93 12.72 -8.51
N VAL A 77 0.78 11.70 -9.35
CA VAL A 77 -0.08 10.54 -9.05
C VAL A 77 0.70 9.27 -8.72
N TRP A 78 1.93 9.18 -9.21
CA TRP A 78 2.82 8.06 -8.99
C TRP A 78 4.28 8.49 -9.16
N GLY A 79 5.22 7.81 -8.48
CA GLY A 79 6.64 8.04 -8.71
C GLY A 79 7.49 6.87 -8.27
N GLY A 80 8.44 6.48 -9.12
CA GLY A 80 9.36 5.39 -8.86
C GLY A 80 10.82 5.75 -9.10
N MET A 81 11.70 5.28 -8.21
CA MET A 81 13.15 5.36 -8.37
C MET A 81 13.60 4.42 -9.47
N VAL A 82 14.42 4.91 -10.38
CA VAL A 82 15.03 4.05 -11.41
C VAL A 82 16.05 3.13 -10.74
N THR A 83 15.81 1.83 -10.76
CA THR A 83 16.70 0.79 -10.23
C THR A 83 17.57 0.16 -11.29
N GLU A 84 17.02 -0.05 -12.47
CA GLU A 84 17.73 -0.64 -13.61
C GLU A 84 17.41 0.10 -14.89
N ARG A 85 18.37 0.11 -15.81
CA ARG A 85 18.23 0.67 -17.15
C ARG A 85 18.89 -0.24 -18.17
N THR A 86 18.09 -0.80 -19.05
CA THR A 86 18.54 -1.56 -20.21
C THR A 86 18.38 -0.70 -21.46
N THR A 87 19.43 -0.63 -22.29
CA THR A 87 19.39 0.14 -23.53
C THR A 87 19.55 -0.80 -24.72
N SER A 88 18.53 -0.85 -25.56
CA SER A 88 18.53 -1.59 -26.83
C SER A 88 18.66 -0.62 -28.00
N HIS A 89 19.47 -0.97 -28.98
CA HIS A 89 19.58 -0.17 -30.19
C HIS A 89 18.27 -0.13 -31.00
N LYS A 90 17.47 -1.19 -30.90
CA LYS A 90 16.22 -1.33 -31.67
C LYS A 90 14.99 -0.88 -30.89
N GLU A 91 14.96 -1.14 -29.58
CA GLU A 91 13.76 -1.03 -28.77
C GLU A 91 13.73 0.22 -27.87
N GLY A 92 14.86 0.95 -27.78
CA GLY A 92 14.95 2.11 -26.93
C GLY A 92 15.51 1.79 -25.53
N VAL A 93 14.99 2.45 -24.52
CA VAL A 93 15.44 2.31 -23.13
C VAL A 93 14.32 1.72 -22.29
N THR A 94 14.56 0.54 -21.72
CA THR A 94 13.69 -0.07 -20.71
C THR A 94 14.20 0.29 -19.34
N LEU A 95 13.29 0.73 -18.46
CA LEU A 95 13.56 1.19 -17.13
C LEU A 95 12.79 0.33 -16.13
N SER A 96 13.48 -0.20 -15.12
CA SER A 96 12.82 -0.76 -13.94
C SER A 96 12.80 0.31 -12.85
N MET A 97 11.66 0.47 -12.22
CA MET A 97 11.41 1.48 -11.19
C MET A 97 10.74 0.81 -9.99
N ILE A 98 10.94 1.41 -8.83
CA ILE A 98 10.29 0.99 -7.59
C ILE A 98 9.89 2.23 -6.79
N THR A 99 8.73 2.21 -6.14
CA THR A 99 8.25 3.36 -5.36
C THR A 99 9.16 3.68 -4.17
N ALA A 100 9.01 4.89 -3.63
CA ALA A 100 9.94 5.43 -2.62
C ALA A 100 9.99 4.62 -1.31
N GLU A 101 8.95 3.85 -1.02
CA GLU A 101 8.86 2.96 0.14
C GLU A 101 10.01 1.94 0.18
N ASP A 102 10.48 1.47 -1.00
CA ASP A 102 11.61 0.53 -1.06
C ASP A 102 12.92 1.13 -0.53
N TYR A 103 13.11 2.44 -0.65
CA TYR A 103 14.31 3.09 -0.11
C TYR A 103 14.46 2.90 1.40
N LEU A 104 13.38 2.68 2.12
CA LEU A 104 13.41 2.39 3.56
C LEU A 104 14.08 1.03 3.87
N ASN A 105 14.18 0.13 2.89
CA ASN A 105 14.96 -1.12 2.98
C ASN A 105 16.48 -0.89 2.86
N ASP A 106 16.89 0.20 2.23
CA ASP A 106 18.32 0.57 2.12
C ASP A 106 18.84 1.31 3.38
N ARG A 107 17.98 1.50 4.42
CA ARG A 107 18.31 2.25 5.65
C ARG A 107 18.14 1.39 6.89
N TYR A 108 19.22 1.19 7.62
CA TYR A 108 19.25 0.37 8.84
C TYR A 108 19.02 1.21 10.09
N VAL A 109 18.36 0.59 11.07
CA VAL A 109 18.11 1.17 12.39
C VAL A 109 19.24 0.78 13.33
N GLY A 110 19.83 1.77 14.00
CA GLY A 110 20.86 1.56 15.03
C GLY A 110 20.30 1.25 16.42
N ASP A 111 21.17 1.26 17.42
CA ASP A 111 20.77 1.05 18.82
C ASP A 111 19.84 2.20 19.29
N ILE A 112 18.59 1.87 19.58
CA ILE A 112 17.59 2.83 20.06
C ILE A 112 16.47 2.14 20.83
N SER A 113 15.97 2.82 21.88
CA SER A 113 14.81 2.38 22.67
C SER A 113 13.73 3.44 22.61
N TYR A 114 12.49 2.99 22.43
CA TYR A 114 11.29 3.80 22.41
C TYR A 114 10.33 3.40 23.51
N ASN A 115 9.58 4.36 23.99
CA ASN A 115 8.38 4.19 24.83
C ASN A 115 7.41 5.34 24.48
N ASP A 116 7.03 5.39 23.23
CA ASP A 116 6.37 6.53 22.60
C ASP A 116 5.14 6.08 21.79
N PRO A 117 4.22 7.00 21.45
CA PRO A 117 3.20 6.75 20.45
C PRO A 117 3.83 6.28 19.12
N GLN A 118 3.22 5.30 18.48
CA GLN A 118 3.82 4.68 17.29
C GLN A 118 4.06 5.67 16.14
N ASN A 119 3.19 6.68 15.96
CA ASN A 119 3.41 7.74 14.96
C ASN A 119 4.68 8.55 15.23
N ASP A 120 5.02 8.78 16.51
CA ASP A 120 6.22 9.51 16.91
C ASP A 120 7.48 8.65 16.66
N ILE A 121 7.37 7.33 16.89
CA ILE A 121 8.42 6.38 16.54
C ILE A 121 8.70 6.43 15.02
N VAL A 122 7.66 6.41 14.19
CA VAL A 122 7.82 6.49 12.72
C VAL A 122 8.49 7.80 12.31
N GLU A 123 8.06 8.94 12.87
CA GLU A 123 8.66 10.24 12.58
C GLU A 123 10.15 10.28 12.96
N ASP A 124 10.51 9.76 14.15
CA ASP A 124 11.90 9.71 14.59
C ASP A 124 12.75 8.78 13.70
N LEU A 125 12.24 7.61 13.31
CA LEU A 125 12.92 6.71 12.39
C LEU A 125 13.24 7.36 11.05
N ILE A 126 12.30 8.07 10.45
CA ILE A 126 12.52 8.78 9.18
C ILE A 126 13.53 9.91 9.37
N THR A 127 13.37 10.73 10.41
CA THR A 127 14.23 11.87 10.68
C THR A 127 15.66 11.46 11.03
N ARG A 128 15.82 10.38 11.79
CA ARG A 128 17.12 9.94 12.30
C ARG A 128 17.89 9.07 11.31
N TYR A 129 17.21 8.16 10.63
CA TYR A 129 17.89 7.14 9.83
C TYR A 129 17.71 7.32 8.32
N VAL A 130 16.64 7.97 7.85
CA VAL A 130 16.38 8.14 6.41
C VAL A 130 16.90 9.46 5.88
N ALA A 131 16.58 10.56 6.54
CA ALA A 131 16.94 11.91 6.08
C ALA A 131 18.46 12.20 6.04
N PRO A 132 19.29 11.80 7.05
CA PRO A 132 20.72 12.13 7.02
C PRO A 132 21.44 11.45 5.86
N ASN A 133 22.04 12.25 4.98
CA ASN A 133 22.75 11.80 3.76
C ASN A 133 21.89 10.89 2.85
N GLY A 134 20.57 11.01 2.95
CA GLY A 134 19.61 10.20 2.22
C GLY A 134 18.61 11.02 1.43
N ILE A 135 17.50 10.38 1.10
CA ILE A 135 16.38 11.04 0.42
C ILE A 135 15.57 11.80 1.47
N PRO A 136 15.34 13.12 1.30
CA PRO A 136 14.51 13.88 2.21
C PRO A 136 13.05 13.45 2.06
N ILE A 137 12.46 13.03 3.16
CA ILE A 137 11.04 12.66 3.25
C ILE A 137 10.43 13.47 4.39
N ARG A 138 9.45 14.32 4.09
CA ARG A 138 8.70 15.06 5.10
C ARG A 138 7.67 14.11 5.74
N VAL A 139 7.57 14.12 7.06
CA VAL A 139 6.55 13.31 7.77
C VAL A 139 5.36 14.18 8.14
N VAL A 140 4.17 13.66 7.89
CA VAL A 140 2.90 14.26 8.29
C VAL A 140 2.13 13.25 9.12
N LYS A 141 1.93 13.58 10.40
CA LYS A 141 1.09 12.79 11.29
C LYS A 141 -0.37 13.16 11.07
N LEU A 142 -1.17 12.18 10.67
CA LEU A 142 -2.61 12.34 10.51
C LEU A 142 -3.31 12.34 11.88
N ALA A 143 -4.54 12.85 11.92
CA ALA A 143 -5.34 12.88 13.14
C ALA A 143 -5.59 11.46 13.68
N GLY A 144 -5.68 11.37 15.00
CA GLY A 144 -5.84 10.11 15.72
C GLY A 144 -4.60 9.76 16.55
N THR A 145 -4.78 8.93 17.56
CA THR A 145 -3.71 8.48 18.45
C THR A 145 -3.44 7.01 18.24
N ASN A 146 -2.17 6.66 18.07
CA ASN A 146 -1.73 5.28 18.13
C ASN A 146 -1.30 4.94 19.57
N PRO A 147 -1.45 3.68 20.01
CA PRO A 147 -0.98 3.25 21.32
C PRO A 147 0.50 3.53 21.53
N VAL A 148 0.88 3.85 22.76
CA VAL A 148 2.30 3.89 23.17
C VAL A 148 2.85 2.48 23.09
N GLN A 149 4.01 2.35 22.47
CA GLN A 149 4.71 1.07 22.36
C GLN A 149 6.13 1.18 22.91
N LYS A 150 6.50 0.18 23.70
CA LYS A 150 7.88 -0.01 24.09
C LYS A 150 8.58 -0.86 23.02
N ARG A 151 9.68 -0.36 22.46
CA ARG A 151 10.47 -1.05 21.45
C ARG A 151 11.95 -0.81 21.73
N ASP A 152 12.72 -1.88 21.60
CA ASP A 152 14.18 -1.85 21.69
C ASP A 152 14.75 -2.40 20.37
N TYR A 153 15.44 -1.59 19.63
CA TYR A 153 16.12 -1.99 18.40
C TYR A 153 17.64 -1.96 18.63
N LEU A 154 18.32 -2.95 18.11
CA LEU A 154 19.77 -3.08 18.21
C LEU A 154 20.37 -3.10 16.82
N ASP A 155 21.44 -2.37 16.60
CA ASP A 155 22.17 -2.32 15.33
C ASP A 155 22.52 -3.71 14.80
N LYS A 156 22.99 -4.59 15.70
CA LYS A 156 23.30 -5.99 15.38
C LYS A 156 22.11 -6.86 14.93
N SER A 157 20.90 -6.35 14.96
CA SER A 157 19.70 -7.07 14.51
C SER A 157 19.43 -6.85 13.02
N ASP A 158 20.23 -6.02 12.35
CA ASP A 158 20.15 -5.71 10.91
C ASP A 158 18.74 -5.34 10.43
N LYS A 159 17.94 -4.69 11.30
CA LYS A 159 16.60 -4.26 10.95
C LYS A 159 16.65 -3.01 10.08
N THR A 160 15.90 -3.04 8.98
CA THR A 160 15.72 -1.87 8.13
C THR A 160 14.56 -1.00 8.66
N VAL A 161 14.54 0.28 8.29
CA VAL A 161 13.41 1.16 8.62
C VAL A 161 12.09 0.58 8.10
N HIS A 162 12.09 0.03 6.88
CA HIS A 162 10.90 -0.63 6.31
C HIS A 162 10.41 -1.78 7.20
N SER A 163 11.29 -2.69 7.60
CA SER A 163 10.91 -3.83 8.44
C SER A 163 10.35 -3.40 9.80
N VAL A 164 10.88 -2.32 10.37
CA VAL A 164 10.35 -1.75 11.62
C VAL A 164 8.96 -1.13 11.42
N LEU A 165 8.75 -0.43 10.30
CA LEU A 165 7.41 0.10 9.99
C LEU A 165 6.40 -1.04 9.80
N GLU A 166 6.77 -2.13 9.14
CA GLU A 166 5.92 -3.32 9.01
C GLU A 166 5.58 -3.94 10.38
N GLU A 167 6.56 -4.06 11.28
CA GLU A 167 6.34 -4.55 12.64
C GLU A 167 5.33 -3.67 13.41
N LEU A 168 5.49 -2.35 13.34
CA LEU A 168 4.59 -1.39 13.98
C LEU A 168 3.17 -1.49 13.40
N SER A 169 3.05 -1.54 12.08
CA SER A 169 1.76 -1.67 11.38
C SER A 169 1.08 -3.02 11.63
N GLY A 170 1.84 -4.08 11.86
CA GLY A 170 1.35 -5.43 12.12
C GLY A 170 0.67 -5.61 13.49
N ILE A 171 0.76 -4.65 14.40
CA ILE A 171 0.15 -4.70 15.73
C ILE A 171 -1.30 -4.21 15.65
N LEU A 172 -2.17 -4.75 16.49
CA LEU A 172 -3.55 -4.26 16.60
C LEU A 172 -3.55 -2.78 17.02
N GLY A 173 -4.13 -1.91 16.19
CA GLY A 173 -4.10 -0.46 16.37
C GLY A 173 -2.76 0.18 16.01
N GLY A 174 -1.91 -0.56 15.30
CA GLY A 174 -0.67 -0.03 14.73
C GLY A 174 -0.93 1.03 13.66
N PRO A 175 0.08 1.85 13.34
CA PRO A 175 -0.06 2.92 12.36
C PRO A 175 -0.14 2.35 10.95
N GLU A 176 -0.91 3.03 10.11
CA GLU A 176 -0.80 2.91 8.67
C GLU A 176 0.09 4.03 8.14
N TRP A 177 0.76 3.78 7.06
CA TRP A 177 1.63 4.77 6.43
C TRP A 177 1.66 4.59 4.91
N THR A 178 1.97 5.68 4.20
CA THR A 178 2.20 5.68 2.75
C THR A 178 3.11 6.85 2.40
N ILE A 179 3.88 6.72 1.34
CA ILE A 179 4.69 7.82 0.81
C ILE A 179 4.01 8.36 -0.45
N ASP A 180 3.87 9.68 -0.49
CA ASP A 180 3.26 10.38 -1.61
C ASP A 180 4.16 11.49 -2.13
N TRP A 181 3.77 12.09 -3.24
CA TRP A 181 4.47 13.17 -3.89
C TRP A 181 3.68 14.48 -3.74
N GLU A 182 4.38 15.58 -3.56
CA GLU A 182 3.79 16.92 -3.56
C GLU A 182 4.65 17.91 -4.34
N TRP A 183 4.03 18.95 -4.88
CA TRP A 183 4.75 20.10 -5.39
C TRP A 183 5.30 20.92 -4.23
N VAL A 184 6.62 21.10 -4.17
CA VAL A 184 7.29 22.01 -3.23
C VAL A 184 7.33 23.42 -3.81
N ASP A 185 7.65 23.51 -5.10
CA ASP A 185 7.58 24.72 -5.91
C ASP A 185 7.33 24.39 -7.38
N GLU A 186 7.44 25.39 -8.28
CA GLU A 186 7.17 25.20 -9.71
C GLU A 186 8.11 24.19 -10.42
N ARG A 187 9.25 23.86 -9.84
CA ARG A 187 10.27 23.00 -10.44
C ARG A 187 10.80 21.94 -9.50
N GLN A 188 10.13 21.73 -8.40
CA GLN A 188 10.57 20.79 -7.38
C GLN A 188 9.40 19.97 -6.84
N LEU A 189 9.58 18.65 -6.83
CA LEU A 189 8.70 17.69 -6.19
C LEU A 189 9.36 17.15 -4.92
N GLY A 190 8.57 16.95 -3.88
CA GLY A 190 9.00 16.39 -2.61
C GLY A 190 8.28 15.10 -2.26
N LEU A 191 8.89 14.30 -1.41
CA LEU A 191 8.29 13.12 -0.82
C LEU A 191 7.70 13.44 0.54
N VAL A 192 6.49 12.95 0.78
CA VAL A 192 5.77 13.08 2.04
C VAL A 192 5.34 11.71 2.53
N LEU A 193 5.76 11.33 3.73
CA LEU A 193 5.26 10.16 4.42
C LEU A 193 4.09 10.58 5.31
N TYR A 194 2.92 10.09 4.99
CA TYR A 194 1.74 10.19 5.85
C TYR A 194 1.70 9.00 6.79
N VAL A 195 1.47 9.25 8.08
CA VAL A 195 1.35 8.22 9.10
C VAL A 195 0.21 8.55 10.05
N GLY A 196 -0.60 7.56 10.40
CA GLY A 196 -1.72 7.74 11.30
C GLY A 196 -2.41 6.43 11.66
N ALA A 197 -3.46 6.50 12.45
CA ALA A 197 -4.27 5.32 12.75
C ALA A 197 -4.99 4.77 11.51
N ARG A 198 -5.18 5.62 10.49
CA ARG A 198 -5.78 5.28 9.20
C ARG A 198 -5.28 6.23 8.13
N ILE A 199 -4.94 5.72 6.97
CA ILE A 199 -4.75 6.47 5.74
C ILE A 199 -6.10 6.61 5.04
N GLY A 200 -6.34 7.77 4.41
CA GLY A 200 -7.62 8.09 3.75
C GLY A 200 -8.74 8.45 4.72
N SER A 201 -9.89 8.76 4.18
CA SER A 201 -11.05 9.26 4.89
C SER A 201 -12.20 8.25 4.88
N PRO A 202 -12.90 8.06 6.01
CA PRO A 202 -14.19 7.37 5.99
C PRO A 202 -15.23 8.21 5.24
N ALA A 203 -16.25 7.57 4.74
CA ALA A 203 -17.40 8.30 4.20
C ALA A 203 -18.04 9.19 5.28
N PRO A 204 -18.45 10.42 4.94
CA PRO A 204 -19.10 11.29 5.90
C PRO A 204 -20.39 10.66 6.42
N ALA A 205 -20.61 10.72 7.72
CA ALA A 205 -21.78 10.12 8.37
C ALA A 205 -23.08 10.62 7.75
N GLY A 206 -23.90 9.70 7.28
CA GLY A 206 -25.21 9.97 6.67
C GLY A 206 -25.20 10.45 5.21
N LEU A 207 -24.02 10.63 4.60
CA LEU A 207 -23.92 11.05 3.19
C LEU A 207 -23.39 9.92 2.27
N GLY A 208 -22.73 8.92 2.83
CA GLY A 208 -22.07 7.86 2.06
C GLY A 208 -20.78 8.32 1.33
N PRO A 209 -20.13 7.40 0.62
CA PRO A 209 -18.93 7.69 -0.15
C PRO A 209 -19.16 8.69 -1.28
N ALA A 210 -18.17 9.51 -1.58
CA ALA A 210 -18.22 10.45 -2.70
C ALA A 210 -18.03 9.73 -4.05
N SER A 211 -17.28 8.64 -4.07
CA SER A 211 -16.98 7.86 -5.26
C SER A 211 -17.75 6.54 -5.26
N TRP A 212 -18.38 6.21 -6.38
CA TRP A 212 -19.19 5.00 -6.57
C TRP A 212 -18.74 4.24 -7.82
N PHE A 213 -18.73 2.93 -7.70
CA PHE A 213 -18.54 1.98 -8.77
C PHE A 213 -19.88 1.32 -9.11
N GLU A 214 -20.39 1.58 -10.29
CA GLU A 214 -21.73 1.15 -10.70
C GLU A 214 -21.68 0.25 -11.94
N LEU A 215 -22.34 -0.89 -11.84
CA LEU A 215 -22.57 -1.80 -12.97
C LEU A 215 -24.09 -2.09 -13.06
N PRO A 216 -24.77 -1.66 -14.14
CA PRO A 216 -24.25 -0.91 -15.30
C PRO A 216 -23.92 0.55 -14.93
N GLY A 217 -22.83 1.08 -15.49
CA GLY A 217 -22.36 2.45 -15.26
C GLY A 217 -20.89 2.58 -15.63
N ASN A 218 -20.09 3.15 -14.75
CA ASN A 218 -18.66 3.35 -14.95
C ASN A 218 -17.82 2.06 -14.82
N VAL A 219 -18.39 0.95 -14.38
CA VAL A 219 -17.70 -0.34 -14.26
C VAL A 219 -17.80 -1.12 -15.58
N SER A 220 -16.66 -1.51 -16.11
CA SER A 220 -16.54 -2.34 -17.31
C SER A 220 -16.47 -3.84 -16.98
N ASP A 221 -15.89 -4.20 -15.83
CA ASP A 221 -15.81 -5.59 -15.36
C ASP A 221 -15.75 -5.64 -13.83
N ALA A 222 -16.32 -6.70 -13.26
CA ALA A 222 -16.25 -6.96 -11.83
C ALA A 222 -16.11 -8.47 -11.59
N VAL A 223 -15.17 -8.84 -10.71
CA VAL A 223 -14.90 -10.23 -10.36
C VAL A 223 -14.96 -10.38 -8.84
N LEU A 224 -15.87 -11.22 -8.36
CA LEU A 224 -15.93 -11.64 -6.96
C LEU A 224 -15.23 -12.99 -6.82
N VAL A 225 -14.23 -13.04 -5.95
CA VAL A 225 -13.53 -14.27 -5.60
C VAL A 225 -13.85 -14.60 -4.15
N GLU A 226 -14.48 -15.75 -3.95
CA GLU A 226 -14.76 -16.29 -2.62
C GLU A 226 -13.90 -17.55 -2.43
N GLY A 227 -13.13 -17.58 -1.37
CA GLY A 227 -12.18 -18.64 -1.12
C GLY A 227 -12.20 -19.13 0.33
N TYR A 228 -12.02 -20.43 0.52
CA TYR A 228 -11.81 -21.05 1.82
C TYR A 228 -10.67 -22.08 1.73
N ARG A 229 -9.62 -21.73 1.02
CA ARG A 229 -8.44 -22.59 0.85
C ARG A 229 -7.62 -22.63 2.13
N ARG A 230 -6.72 -23.61 2.22
CA ARG A 230 -5.77 -23.65 3.32
C ARG A 230 -4.94 -22.37 3.41
N GLY A 231 -5.06 -21.67 4.53
CA GLY A 231 -4.45 -20.36 4.75
C GLY A 231 -5.40 -19.19 4.53
N ASP A 232 -6.46 -19.37 3.72
CA ASP A 232 -7.44 -18.32 3.42
C ASP A 232 -8.69 -18.42 4.30
N GLY A 233 -8.93 -19.58 4.93
CA GLY A 233 -10.06 -19.82 5.81
C GLY A 233 -9.73 -20.83 6.91
N ALA A 234 -10.27 -20.62 8.11
CA ALA A 234 -10.21 -21.52 9.25
C ALA A 234 -11.31 -21.20 10.25
N ASN A 235 -11.86 -22.24 10.88
CA ASN A 235 -12.86 -22.10 11.94
C ASN A 235 -12.37 -22.63 13.32
N ASP A 236 -11.10 -23.06 13.39
CA ASP A 236 -10.42 -23.47 14.61
C ASP A 236 -8.95 -23.02 14.53
N VAL A 237 -8.57 -22.01 15.29
CA VAL A 237 -7.25 -21.39 15.24
C VAL A 237 -6.53 -21.54 16.58
N MET A 238 -5.24 -21.86 16.52
CA MET A 238 -4.34 -21.87 17.66
C MET A 238 -3.06 -21.12 17.29
N ALA A 239 -2.69 -20.11 18.05
CA ALA A 239 -1.38 -19.46 17.93
C ALA A 239 -0.36 -20.25 18.78
N VAL A 240 0.81 -20.41 18.19
CA VAL A 240 1.93 -21.13 18.81
C VAL A 240 3.22 -20.33 18.64
N SER A 241 4.14 -20.47 19.59
CA SER A 241 5.46 -19.82 19.51
C SER A 241 6.56 -20.82 19.14
N SER A 242 7.83 -20.39 19.23
CA SER A 242 8.97 -21.28 19.07
C SER A 242 9.04 -22.32 20.20
N GLY A 243 9.63 -23.46 19.92
CA GLY A 243 9.77 -24.55 20.87
C GLY A 243 9.24 -25.89 20.37
N SER A 244 9.42 -26.94 21.16
CA SER A 244 8.95 -28.30 20.85
C SER A 244 8.37 -28.98 22.08
N GLY A 245 7.46 -29.93 21.85
CA GLY A 245 6.80 -30.70 22.92
C GLY A 245 5.94 -29.83 23.84
N ASP A 246 5.81 -30.28 25.08
CA ASP A 246 4.95 -29.67 26.09
C ASP A 246 5.43 -28.28 26.57
N ALA A 247 6.69 -27.94 26.33
CA ALA A 247 7.25 -26.63 26.68
C ALA A 247 6.99 -25.53 25.63
N ARG A 248 6.35 -25.89 24.49
CA ARG A 248 6.05 -24.91 23.46
C ARG A 248 4.89 -24.00 23.89
N PRO A 249 5.10 -22.66 23.99
CA PRO A 249 4.01 -21.75 24.33
C PRO A 249 2.92 -21.80 23.26
N GLN A 250 1.67 -21.88 23.70
CA GLN A 250 0.52 -21.94 22.80
C GLN A 250 -0.71 -21.29 23.41
N SER A 251 -1.60 -20.77 22.58
CA SER A 251 -2.91 -20.29 23.02
C SER A 251 -3.88 -21.46 23.25
N PRO A 252 -4.95 -21.27 24.02
CA PRO A 252 -6.15 -22.08 23.86
C PRO A 252 -6.67 -22.01 22.42
N ARG A 253 -7.38 -23.05 21.99
CA ARG A 253 -8.06 -23.04 20.68
C ARG A 253 -9.15 -21.98 20.67
N GLN A 254 -9.19 -21.23 19.60
CA GLN A 254 -10.25 -20.27 19.30
C GLN A 254 -11.09 -20.86 18.20
N THR A 255 -12.39 -20.98 18.39
CA THR A 255 -13.31 -21.63 17.44
C THR A 255 -14.44 -20.67 17.08
N ALA A 256 -14.83 -20.65 15.82
CA ALA A 256 -16.02 -20.01 15.30
C ALA A 256 -17.11 -21.04 15.00
N ASP A 257 -18.34 -20.58 14.76
CA ASP A 257 -19.39 -21.41 14.23
C ASP A 257 -18.97 -21.95 12.84
N ASN A 258 -19.28 -23.21 12.59
CA ASN A 258 -18.79 -23.89 11.39
C ASN A 258 -19.58 -23.51 10.13
N ASP A 259 -20.75 -22.88 10.26
CA ASP A 259 -21.62 -22.50 9.13
C ASP A 259 -21.76 -23.67 8.11
N GLY A 260 -22.02 -24.87 8.63
CA GLY A 260 -22.10 -26.09 7.82
C GLY A 260 -20.78 -26.63 7.28
N ARG A 261 -19.65 -25.96 7.50
CA ARG A 261 -18.33 -26.41 7.08
C ARG A 261 -17.78 -27.44 8.06
N PRO A 262 -16.94 -28.39 7.61
CA PRO A 262 -16.20 -29.24 8.52
C PRO A 262 -15.21 -28.40 9.34
N LYS A 263 -14.71 -28.99 10.42
CA LYS A 263 -13.63 -28.39 11.21
C LYS A 263 -12.38 -28.20 10.35
N ILE A 264 -11.91 -26.95 10.23
CA ILE A 264 -10.70 -26.55 9.50
C ILE A 264 -9.76 -25.87 10.46
N GLU A 265 -8.69 -26.56 10.79
CA GLU A 265 -7.74 -26.14 11.81
C GLU A 265 -6.57 -25.36 11.20
N LEU A 266 -6.23 -24.25 11.84
CA LEU A 266 -5.00 -23.50 11.57
C LEU A 266 -4.15 -23.45 12.83
N ARG A 267 -2.87 -23.84 12.71
CA ARG A 267 -1.82 -23.53 13.68
C ARG A 267 -0.91 -22.50 13.05
N TRP A 268 -0.80 -21.36 13.72
CA TRP A 268 -0.09 -20.23 13.19
C TRP A 268 0.91 -19.69 14.22
N THR A 269 2.08 -19.28 13.77
CA THR A 269 3.13 -18.69 14.60
C THR A 269 3.20 -17.20 14.27
N PRO A 270 2.59 -16.32 15.09
CA PRO A 270 2.64 -14.87 14.87
C PRO A 270 4.06 -14.32 15.01
N ASP A 271 4.79 -14.80 16.01
CA ASP A 271 6.19 -14.50 16.26
C ASP A 271 6.81 -15.64 17.10
N THR A 272 8.11 -15.87 16.93
CA THR A 272 8.86 -16.92 17.62
C THR A 272 9.18 -16.56 19.08
N ASP A 273 9.14 -15.27 19.43
CA ASP A 273 9.60 -14.75 20.73
C ASP A 273 8.44 -14.52 21.73
N ILE A 274 7.19 -14.73 21.29
CA ILE A 274 6.04 -14.59 22.19
C ILE A 274 5.96 -15.82 23.12
N THR A 275 6.20 -15.61 24.41
CA THR A 275 6.10 -16.66 25.44
C THR A 275 4.83 -16.56 26.28
N ASP A 276 4.14 -15.42 26.23
CA ASP A 276 2.94 -15.14 27.01
C ASP A 276 1.68 -15.69 26.34
N THR A 277 0.93 -16.52 27.08
CA THR A 277 -0.31 -17.16 26.59
C THR A 277 -1.41 -16.14 26.28
N ALA A 278 -1.50 -15.02 26.99
CA ALA A 278 -2.52 -14.00 26.75
C ALA A 278 -2.28 -13.30 25.42
N SER A 279 -1.04 -12.96 25.11
CA SER A 279 -0.64 -12.39 23.81
C SER A 279 -0.90 -13.39 22.66
N LEU A 280 -0.54 -14.65 22.82
CA LEU A 280 -0.84 -15.69 21.83
C LEU A 280 -2.35 -15.86 21.62
N THR A 281 -3.14 -15.76 22.70
CA THR A 281 -4.61 -15.84 22.63
C THR A 281 -5.20 -14.68 21.81
N ALA A 282 -4.74 -13.46 22.06
CA ALA A 282 -5.17 -12.28 21.29
C ALA A 282 -4.83 -12.40 19.79
N HIS A 283 -3.65 -12.93 19.48
CA HIS A 283 -3.27 -13.24 18.09
C HIS A 283 -4.17 -14.30 17.45
N ALA A 284 -4.48 -15.39 18.17
CA ALA A 284 -5.38 -16.44 17.68
C ALA A 284 -6.80 -15.93 17.43
N GLN A 285 -7.33 -15.08 18.33
CA GLN A 285 -8.65 -14.46 18.19
C GLN A 285 -8.71 -13.55 16.95
N ARG A 286 -7.67 -12.72 16.75
CA ARG A 286 -7.58 -11.86 15.57
C ARG A 286 -7.49 -12.68 14.28
N ALA A 287 -6.66 -13.71 14.25
CA ALA A 287 -6.54 -14.59 13.09
C ALA A 287 -7.87 -15.30 12.79
N LEU A 288 -8.58 -15.80 13.82
CA LEU A 288 -9.89 -16.41 13.63
C LEU A 288 -10.90 -15.42 13.06
N ALA A 289 -10.96 -14.19 13.58
CA ALA A 289 -11.88 -13.17 13.09
C ALA A 289 -11.68 -12.85 11.59
N GLY A 290 -10.43 -12.88 11.12
CA GLY A 290 -10.12 -12.68 9.70
C GLY A 290 -10.34 -13.91 8.81
N LEU A 291 -10.36 -15.12 9.38
CA LEU A 291 -10.37 -16.38 8.61
C LEU A 291 -11.69 -17.14 8.66
N GLN A 292 -12.56 -16.86 9.65
CA GLN A 292 -13.78 -17.64 9.87
C GLN A 292 -14.75 -17.60 8.70
N SER A 293 -14.81 -16.50 7.97
CA SER A 293 -15.66 -16.33 6.78
C SER A 293 -14.96 -16.74 5.47
N GLY A 294 -13.68 -17.07 5.53
CA GLY A 294 -12.84 -17.24 4.35
C GLY A 294 -12.39 -15.90 3.76
N THR A 295 -11.77 -15.98 2.60
CA THR A 295 -11.31 -14.80 1.86
C THR A 295 -12.38 -14.37 0.87
N VAL A 296 -12.74 -13.11 0.90
CA VAL A 296 -13.57 -12.47 -0.12
C VAL A 296 -12.74 -11.36 -0.76
N ALA A 297 -12.62 -11.39 -2.07
CA ALA A 297 -11.95 -10.35 -2.83
C ALA A 297 -12.86 -9.88 -3.97
N LEU A 298 -13.08 -8.58 -4.04
CA LEU A 298 -13.83 -7.94 -5.09
C LEU A 298 -12.87 -7.10 -5.92
N ALA A 299 -12.68 -7.48 -7.17
CA ALA A 299 -11.93 -6.69 -8.15
C ALA A 299 -12.93 -5.96 -9.06
N ILE A 300 -12.75 -4.66 -9.21
CA ILE A 300 -13.59 -3.79 -10.03
C ILE A 300 -12.67 -3.10 -11.05
N ILE A 301 -13.02 -3.14 -12.33
CA ILE A 301 -12.36 -2.38 -13.39
C ILE A 301 -13.32 -1.30 -13.86
N ALA A 302 -12.98 -0.06 -13.63
CA ALA A 302 -13.81 1.09 -13.97
C ALA A 302 -13.11 2.05 -14.93
N ASP A 303 -13.88 2.85 -15.65
CA ASP A 303 -13.38 3.91 -16.53
C ASP A 303 -12.89 5.11 -15.71
N VAL A 304 -11.66 5.54 -15.94
CA VAL A 304 -11.06 6.70 -15.23
C VAL A 304 -11.84 7.98 -15.49
N GLY A 305 -12.32 8.18 -16.71
CA GLY A 305 -13.02 9.40 -17.10
C GLY A 305 -14.42 9.53 -16.51
N GLU A 306 -15.04 8.42 -16.12
CA GLU A 306 -16.40 8.35 -15.57
C GLU A 306 -16.42 8.11 -14.05
N THR A 307 -15.25 7.87 -13.44
CA THR A 307 -15.14 7.62 -12.01
C THR A 307 -14.79 8.90 -11.26
N THR A 308 -15.57 9.24 -10.24
CA THR A 308 -15.25 10.35 -9.34
C THR A 308 -13.90 10.09 -8.66
N PRO A 309 -12.95 11.04 -8.67
CA PRO A 309 -11.66 10.86 -8.03
C PRO A 309 -11.76 10.54 -6.54
N PHE A 310 -10.92 9.64 -6.07
CA PHE A 310 -10.75 9.29 -4.66
C PHE A 310 -9.27 9.03 -4.36
N ASN A 311 -8.91 9.08 -3.11
CA ASN A 311 -7.53 8.87 -2.66
C ASN A 311 -7.32 7.47 -2.10
N LEU A 312 -6.06 7.07 -2.02
CA LEU A 312 -5.66 5.84 -1.35
C LEU A 312 -6.14 5.86 0.11
N GLY A 313 -6.85 4.82 0.51
CA GLY A 313 -7.42 4.66 1.85
C GLY A 313 -8.82 5.24 2.05
N ASP A 314 -9.37 5.97 1.07
CA ASP A 314 -10.74 6.47 1.12
C ASP A 314 -11.77 5.33 1.06
N GLU A 315 -12.90 5.57 1.65
CA GLU A 315 -14.07 4.71 1.52
C GLU A 315 -14.80 5.00 0.22
N VAL A 316 -15.06 3.95 -0.55
CA VAL A 316 -15.77 4.00 -1.83
C VAL A 316 -17.02 3.11 -1.80
N GLY A 317 -18.02 3.47 -2.55
CA GLY A 317 -19.24 2.68 -2.70
C GLY A 317 -19.21 1.82 -3.97
N PHE A 318 -19.95 0.73 -3.95
CA PHE A 318 -20.18 -0.08 -5.15
C PHE A 318 -21.65 -0.58 -5.20
N ASN A 319 -22.15 -0.67 -6.42
CA ASN A 319 -23.47 -1.22 -6.72
C ASN A 319 -23.37 -1.99 -8.05
N LEU A 320 -23.28 -3.31 -7.96
CA LEU A 320 -22.98 -4.17 -9.09
C LEU A 320 -24.18 -5.08 -9.38
N VAL A 321 -24.91 -4.78 -10.44
CA VAL A 321 -26.05 -5.58 -10.91
C VAL A 321 -25.71 -6.16 -12.26
N SER A 322 -25.76 -7.48 -12.39
CA SER A 322 -25.48 -8.18 -13.64
C SER A 322 -26.23 -9.51 -13.68
N TRP A 323 -26.09 -10.24 -14.79
CA TRP A 323 -26.65 -11.60 -14.88
C TRP A 323 -26.04 -12.55 -13.82
N ALA A 324 -24.80 -12.32 -13.38
CA ALA A 324 -24.17 -13.09 -12.33
C ALA A 324 -24.72 -12.72 -10.95
N TRP A 325 -25.13 -11.48 -10.76
CA TRP A 325 -25.68 -10.96 -9.51
C TRP A 325 -27.00 -10.22 -9.79
N PRO A 326 -28.10 -10.97 -10.07
CA PRO A 326 -29.38 -10.35 -10.45
C PRO A 326 -30.00 -9.50 -9.34
N SER A 327 -29.75 -9.84 -8.09
CA SER A 327 -30.19 -9.06 -6.91
C SER A 327 -29.26 -7.90 -6.59
N GLY A 328 -28.14 -7.81 -7.28
CA GLY A 328 -27.10 -6.82 -7.03
C GLY A 328 -26.20 -7.17 -5.84
N ILE A 329 -24.98 -6.66 -5.89
CA ILE A 329 -24.05 -6.59 -4.76
C ILE A 329 -23.84 -5.11 -4.47
N THR A 330 -24.21 -4.64 -3.29
CA THR A 330 -24.11 -3.23 -2.90
C THR A 330 -23.38 -3.13 -1.57
N GLY A 331 -22.51 -2.16 -1.46
CA GLY A 331 -21.80 -1.92 -0.19
C GLY A 331 -20.83 -0.76 -0.28
N THR A 332 -20.08 -0.60 0.79
CA THR A 332 -18.94 0.30 0.86
C THR A 332 -17.72 -0.48 1.27
N ALA A 333 -16.57 -0.09 0.77
CA ALA A 333 -15.30 -0.69 1.08
C ALA A 333 -14.18 0.36 1.05
N ARG A 334 -13.10 0.07 1.73
CA ARG A 334 -11.93 0.93 1.73
C ARG A 334 -10.99 0.57 0.59
N ALA A 335 -10.54 1.57 -0.17
CA ALA A 335 -9.57 1.39 -1.23
C ALA A 335 -8.13 1.37 -0.63
N ILE A 336 -7.63 0.18 -0.27
CA ILE A 336 -6.30 0.00 0.32
C ILE A 336 -5.17 -0.05 -0.71
N GLY A 337 -5.49 -0.14 -1.97
CA GLY A 337 -4.59 -0.06 -3.11
C GLY A 337 -5.29 0.48 -4.33
N LEU A 338 -4.51 0.94 -5.28
CA LEU A 338 -4.96 1.49 -6.55
C LEU A 338 -4.08 0.96 -7.67
N GLU A 339 -4.71 0.51 -8.74
CA GLU A 339 -4.06 0.23 -10.02
C GLU A 339 -4.73 1.06 -11.09
N TRP A 340 -3.99 1.73 -11.95
CA TRP A 340 -4.58 2.48 -13.04
C TRP A 340 -3.73 2.45 -14.30
N THR A 341 -4.42 2.59 -15.41
CA THR A 341 -3.87 2.79 -16.75
C THR A 341 -4.33 4.15 -17.27
N ASP A 342 -4.10 4.43 -18.53
CA ASP A 342 -4.62 5.65 -19.17
C ASP A 342 -6.16 5.72 -19.21
N THR A 343 -6.84 4.59 -19.16
CA THR A 343 -8.29 4.50 -19.35
C THR A 343 -9.04 3.85 -18.21
N THR A 344 -8.38 3.05 -17.39
CA THR A 344 -9.03 2.27 -16.34
C THR A 344 -8.44 2.52 -14.96
N ILE A 345 -9.27 2.41 -13.95
CA ILE A 345 -8.88 2.37 -12.54
C ILE A 345 -9.43 1.08 -11.90
N THR A 346 -8.58 0.43 -11.12
CA THR A 346 -8.90 -0.79 -10.38
C THR A 346 -8.54 -0.57 -8.91
N PRO A 347 -9.52 -0.31 -8.03
CA PRO A 347 -9.25 -0.24 -6.61
C PRO A 347 -8.98 -1.64 -6.05
N VAL A 348 -8.04 -1.74 -5.13
CA VAL A 348 -7.89 -2.91 -4.25
C VAL A 348 -8.72 -2.63 -3.01
N LEU A 349 -9.83 -3.34 -2.88
CA LEU A 349 -10.83 -3.09 -1.86
C LEU A 349 -10.64 -4.00 -0.65
N ASP A 350 -10.65 -3.40 0.55
CA ASP A 350 -10.85 -4.14 1.80
C ASP A 350 -12.35 -4.34 1.99
N VAL A 351 -12.82 -5.53 1.64
CA VAL A 351 -14.23 -5.93 1.73
C VAL A 351 -14.57 -6.64 3.05
N THR A 352 -13.68 -6.58 4.03
CA THR A 352 -13.89 -7.20 5.34
C THR A 352 -15.11 -6.57 6.03
N GLY A 353 -16.13 -7.38 6.30
CA GLY A 353 -17.36 -6.93 6.97
C GLY A 353 -18.40 -6.27 6.06
N VAL A 354 -18.27 -6.37 4.74
CA VAL A 354 -19.29 -5.91 3.79
C VAL A 354 -20.47 -6.88 3.79
N GLU A 355 -21.66 -6.38 4.11
CA GLU A 355 -22.90 -7.17 4.08
C GLU A 355 -23.30 -7.49 2.63
N GLY A 356 -23.85 -8.70 2.41
CA GLY A 356 -24.34 -9.14 1.10
C GLY A 356 -23.30 -9.75 0.16
N ILE A 357 -22.04 -9.82 0.59
CA ILE A 357 -21.01 -10.64 -0.02
C ILE A 357 -20.81 -11.86 0.88
N SER A 358 -21.61 -12.89 0.69
CA SER A 358 -21.53 -14.16 1.41
C SER A 358 -21.99 -15.31 0.53
#